data_ac481f818b824e33d99b9015351d127b
#
_entry.id   ac481f818b824e33d99b9015351d127b
#
_cell.length_a   1.000
_cell.length_b   1.000
_cell.length_c   1.000
_cell.angle_alpha   90.00
_cell.angle_beta   90.00
_cell.angle_gamma   90.00
#
_symmetry.space_group_name_H-M   'P 1'
#
loop_
_entity.id
_entity.type
_entity.pdbx_description
1 polymer ?
#
loop_
_entity_poly.entity_id
_entity_poly.type
_entity_poly.pdbx_seq_one_letter_code
_entity_poly.pdbx_strand_id
1 'polypeptide(L)'
;TLYHYGRVKPGTNQIKITREIAPMREAVIVSTARTPIGKAYRGSFNNTHAQTLAGHAISEAVKRAKVDPNDVDDVILGAAAQQGTQQGNIARQSLLRAGLPTSVAGMSIDRQCASGMMAIATAAKQIIDDGMNVTVGGGVESVSLVRNENFRMDNACLLYTSPSPRDRH
;
A
#
# COMPACT_ATOMS: atom_id res chain seq x y z
N THR A 1 1.80 -16.27 8.35
CA THR A 1 1.84 -17.74 8.50
C THR A 1 3.30 -18.16 8.53
N LEU A 2 3.80 -18.57 9.70
CA LEU A 2 5.11 -19.17 9.89
C LEU A 2 5.05 -20.61 9.35
N TYR A 3 5.72 -20.88 8.24
CA TYR A 3 5.97 -22.23 7.77
C TYR A 3 7.08 -22.86 8.61
N HIS A 4 6.72 -23.75 9.51
CA HIS A 4 7.70 -24.57 10.23
C HIS A 4 8.00 -25.82 9.37
N TYR A 5 9.18 -25.87 8.78
CA TYR A 5 9.68 -27.07 8.12
C TYR A 5 10.17 -28.04 9.20
N GLY A 6 9.28 -28.90 9.69
CA GLY A 6 9.65 -30.00 10.57
C GLY A 6 10.20 -31.18 9.75
N ARG A 7 11.44 -31.61 10.05
CA ARG A 7 12.01 -32.86 9.51
C ARG A 7 11.17 -34.02 10.02
N VAL A 8 10.39 -34.65 9.16
CA VAL A 8 9.63 -35.86 9.51
C VAL A 8 10.61 -37.03 9.64
N LYS A 9 10.68 -37.64 10.81
CA LYS A 9 11.41 -38.91 11.02
C LYS A 9 10.65 -40.05 10.33
N PRO A 10 11.32 -40.98 9.63
CA PRO A 10 10.63 -42.13 9.04
C PRO A 10 10.11 -43.04 10.17
N GLY A 11 8.82 -43.33 10.17
CA GLY A 11 8.19 -44.31 11.08
C GLY A 11 6.98 -43.84 11.89
N THR A 12 6.51 -42.61 11.73
CA THR A 12 5.29 -42.14 12.40
C THR A 12 4.07 -42.18 11.50
N ASN A 13 2.95 -42.67 12.02
CA ASN A 13 1.64 -42.71 11.39
C ASN A 13 1.37 -41.44 10.57
N GLN A 14 1.02 -41.62 9.33
CA GLN A 14 0.59 -40.51 8.47
C GLN A 14 -0.66 -39.90 9.09
N ILE A 15 -0.52 -38.73 9.67
CA ILE A 15 -1.68 -37.87 9.97
C ILE A 15 -2.25 -37.47 8.63
N LYS A 16 -3.35 -38.11 8.20
CA LYS A 16 -4.16 -37.61 7.11
C LYS A 16 -4.71 -36.26 7.52
N ILE A 17 -4.04 -35.19 7.15
CA ILE A 17 -4.59 -33.83 7.20
C ILE A 17 -5.59 -33.77 6.05
N THR A 18 -6.82 -34.19 6.26
CA THR A 18 -7.95 -33.80 5.41
C THR A 18 -8.19 -32.32 5.68
N ARG A 19 -7.54 -31.48 4.89
CA ARG A 19 -7.91 -30.07 4.81
C ARG A 19 -9.31 -30.07 4.18
N GLU A 20 -10.35 -29.90 4.98
CA GLU A 20 -11.59 -29.35 4.43
C GLU A 20 -11.21 -28.01 3.82
N ILE A 21 -11.22 -27.94 2.49
CA ILE A 21 -11.02 -26.69 1.77
C ILE A 21 -12.30 -25.91 2.00
N ALA A 22 -12.31 -25.07 3.04
CA ALA A 22 -13.36 -24.07 3.18
C ALA A 22 -13.43 -23.26 1.87
N PRO A 23 -14.62 -22.89 1.40
CA PRO A 23 -14.75 -22.11 0.18
C PRO A 23 -13.89 -20.85 0.31
N MET A 24 -12.97 -20.67 -0.64
CA MET A 24 -12.04 -19.53 -0.65
C MET A 24 -12.86 -18.26 -0.82
N ARG A 25 -12.65 -17.27 0.05
CA ARG A 25 -13.31 -15.97 -0.08
C ARG A 25 -12.83 -15.29 -1.37
N GLU A 26 -13.72 -14.57 -2.00
CA GLU A 26 -13.40 -13.77 -3.19
C GLU A 26 -13.25 -12.31 -2.79
N ALA A 27 -12.20 -11.66 -3.32
CA ALA A 27 -12.05 -10.21 -3.23
C ALA A 27 -12.59 -9.57 -4.51
N VAL A 28 -13.50 -8.62 -4.36
CA VAL A 28 -14.11 -7.89 -5.48
C VAL A 28 -13.86 -6.40 -5.37
N ILE A 29 -13.66 -5.71 -6.49
CA ILE A 29 -13.52 -4.26 -6.54
C ILE A 29 -14.90 -3.65 -6.65
N VAL A 30 -15.35 -2.96 -5.61
CA VAL A 30 -16.69 -2.35 -5.56
C VAL A 30 -16.69 -0.87 -5.93
N SER A 31 -15.54 -0.19 -5.82
CA SER A 31 -15.43 1.23 -6.15
C SER A 31 -14.00 1.60 -6.53
N THR A 32 -13.86 2.63 -7.35
CA THR A 32 -12.59 3.22 -7.71
C THR A 32 -12.67 4.75 -7.71
N ALA A 33 -11.59 5.41 -7.34
CA ALA A 33 -11.43 6.85 -7.46
C ALA A 33 -9.97 7.22 -7.71
N ARG A 34 -9.75 8.33 -8.37
CA ARG A 34 -8.41 8.89 -8.58
C ARG A 34 -8.48 10.40 -8.75
N THR A 35 -7.40 11.08 -8.46
CA THR A 35 -7.18 12.48 -8.84
C THR A 35 -6.71 12.58 -10.30
N PRO A 36 -6.79 13.75 -10.94
CA PRO A 36 -6.02 14.03 -12.14
C PRO A 36 -4.52 13.84 -11.88
N ILE A 37 -3.76 13.60 -12.94
CA ILE A 37 -2.29 13.52 -12.87
C ILE A 37 -1.72 14.93 -13.09
N GLY A 38 -0.91 15.41 -12.14
CA GLY A 38 -0.13 16.63 -12.27
C GLY A 38 1.27 16.36 -12.83
N LYS A 39 1.79 17.28 -13.62
CA LYS A 39 3.19 17.23 -14.06
C LYS A 39 4.09 17.64 -12.89
N ALA A 40 5.06 16.79 -12.55
CA ALA A 40 6.03 17.08 -11.50
C ALA A 40 6.79 18.40 -11.80
N TYR A 41 6.98 19.22 -10.77
CA TYR A 41 7.66 20.53 -10.79
C TYR A 41 7.00 21.64 -11.61
N ARG A 42 5.99 21.32 -12.41
CA ARG A 42 5.34 22.30 -13.33
C ARG A 42 3.82 22.19 -13.35
N GLY A 43 3.22 21.36 -12.51
CA GLY A 43 1.78 21.10 -12.49
C GLY A 43 1.07 21.78 -11.32
N SER A 44 -0.26 21.74 -11.35
CA SER A 44 -1.12 22.37 -10.34
C SER A 44 -0.97 21.71 -8.95
N PHE A 45 -0.47 20.48 -8.88
CA PHE A 45 -0.33 19.72 -7.62
C PHE A 45 1.07 19.81 -6.99
N ASN A 46 1.98 20.64 -7.53
CA ASN A 46 3.36 20.71 -7.05
C ASN A 46 3.51 21.04 -5.56
N ASN A 47 2.56 21.80 -5.01
CA ASN A 47 2.51 22.18 -3.59
C ASN A 47 1.42 21.41 -2.82
N THR A 48 0.84 20.36 -3.41
CA THR A 48 -0.18 19.56 -2.76
C THR A 48 0.45 18.34 -2.13
N HIS A 49 0.30 18.21 -0.83
CA HIS A 49 0.82 17.07 -0.08
C HIS A 49 0.17 15.76 -0.54
N ALA A 50 0.93 14.68 -0.59
CA ALA A 50 0.48 13.36 -0.98
C ALA A 50 -0.70 12.87 -0.12
N GLN A 51 -0.70 13.17 1.19
CA GLN A 51 -1.81 12.84 2.09
C GLN A 51 -3.13 13.49 1.68
N THR A 52 -3.08 14.68 1.11
CA THR A 52 -4.27 15.38 0.63
C THR A 52 -4.79 14.73 -0.67
N LEU A 53 -3.90 14.40 -1.59
CA LEU A 53 -4.26 13.73 -2.84
C LEU A 53 -4.86 12.34 -2.59
N ALA A 54 -4.15 11.52 -1.79
CA ALA A 54 -4.62 10.19 -1.46
C ALA A 54 -5.88 10.22 -0.58
N GLY A 55 -5.94 11.13 0.41
CA GLY A 55 -7.11 11.29 1.26
C GLY A 55 -8.37 11.62 0.48
N HIS A 56 -8.27 12.49 -0.53
CA HIS A 56 -9.39 12.77 -1.43
C HIS A 56 -9.83 11.52 -2.20
N ALA A 57 -8.89 10.78 -2.79
CA ALA A 57 -9.22 9.56 -3.54
C ALA A 57 -9.83 8.48 -2.64
N ILE A 58 -9.30 8.28 -1.42
CA ILE A 58 -9.85 7.34 -0.43
C ILE A 58 -11.28 7.73 -0.05
N SER A 59 -11.50 8.99 0.34
CA SER A 59 -12.82 9.50 0.72
C SER A 59 -13.85 9.29 -0.39
N GLU A 60 -13.50 9.63 -1.63
CA GLU A 60 -14.38 9.44 -2.77
C GLU A 60 -14.64 7.97 -3.10
N ALA A 61 -13.65 7.09 -2.94
CA ALA A 61 -13.83 5.65 -3.16
C ALA A 61 -14.79 5.05 -2.14
N VAL A 62 -14.62 5.35 -0.85
CA VAL A 62 -15.49 4.87 0.23
C VAL A 62 -16.90 5.40 0.04
N LYS A 63 -17.06 6.70 -0.24
CA LYS A 63 -18.36 7.33 -0.49
C LYS A 63 -19.11 6.68 -1.67
N ARG A 64 -18.44 6.42 -2.79
CA ARG A 64 -19.02 5.78 -3.97
C ARG A 64 -19.41 4.33 -3.72
N ALA A 65 -18.62 3.62 -2.91
CA ALA A 65 -18.93 2.26 -2.48
C ALA A 65 -20.16 2.21 -1.56
N LYS A 66 -20.57 3.34 -0.97
CA LYS A 66 -21.64 3.44 0.04
C LYS A 66 -21.34 2.57 1.27
N VAL A 67 -20.06 2.41 1.60
CA VAL A 67 -19.59 1.67 2.77
C VAL A 67 -19.52 2.65 3.94
N ASP A 68 -19.91 2.19 5.14
CA ASP A 68 -19.68 2.96 6.36
C ASP A 68 -18.16 3.05 6.61
N PRO A 69 -17.58 4.24 6.82
CA PRO A 69 -16.18 4.38 7.16
C PRO A 69 -15.71 3.54 8.36
N ASN A 70 -16.60 3.17 9.27
CA ASN A 70 -16.32 2.30 10.41
C ASN A 70 -16.15 0.83 10.03
N ASP A 71 -16.64 0.42 8.86
CA ASP A 71 -16.51 -0.95 8.35
C ASP A 71 -15.20 -1.18 7.60
N VAL A 72 -14.39 -0.13 7.40
CA VAL A 72 -13.07 -0.26 6.75
C VAL A 72 -12.06 -0.81 7.73
N ASP A 73 -11.50 -1.98 7.42
CA ASP A 73 -10.51 -2.67 8.26
C ASP A 73 -9.11 -2.10 8.07
N ASP A 74 -8.66 -1.90 6.82
CA ASP A 74 -7.30 -1.46 6.53
C ASP A 74 -7.23 -0.63 5.23
N VAL A 75 -6.26 0.27 5.19
CA VAL A 75 -5.89 1.07 4.00
C VAL A 75 -4.45 0.80 3.64
N ILE A 76 -4.21 0.23 2.48
CA ILE A 76 -2.87 -0.06 1.96
C ILE A 76 -2.53 0.92 0.83
N LEU A 77 -1.50 1.72 1.01
CA LEU A 77 -1.02 2.62 -0.04
C LEU A 77 0.43 2.31 -0.44
N GLY A 78 0.63 2.25 -1.73
CA GLY A 78 1.94 2.18 -2.33
C GLY A 78 2.51 3.57 -2.59
N ALA A 79 3.78 3.79 -2.23
CA ALA A 79 4.56 4.97 -2.58
C ALA A 79 6.02 4.57 -2.74
N ALA A 80 6.63 4.94 -3.88
CA ALA A 80 8.03 4.58 -4.16
C ALA A 80 9.02 5.47 -3.39
N ALA A 81 8.68 6.73 -3.16
CA ALA A 81 9.52 7.68 -2.43
C ALA A 81 8.91 7.96 -1.05
N GLN A 82 9.14 7.06 -0.09
CA GLN A 82 8.63 7.20 1.28
C GLN A 82 9.53 8.13 2.13
N GLN A 83 9.73 9.33 1.66
CA GLN A 83 10.60 10.34 2.25
C GLN A 83 10.00 11.75 2.10
N GLY A 84 10.62 12.75 2.66
CA GLY A 84 10.12 14.13 2.62
C GLY A 84 8.68 14.19 3.16
N THR A 85 7.77 14.74 2.39
CA THR A 85 6.35 14.83 2.79
C THR A 85 5.61 13.48 2.78
N GLN A 86 6.20 12.43 2.24
CA GLN A 86 5.65 11.07 2.21
C GLN A 86 6.29 10.15 3.26
N GLN A 87 7.16 10.66 4.12
CA GLN A 87 7.82 9.89 5.17
C GLN A 87 6.82 9.37 6.22
N GLY A 88 7.25 8.33 6.93
CA GLY A 88 6.42 7.63 7.90
C GLY A 88 5.42 6.70 7.22
N ASN A 89 4.21 6.64 7.73
CA ASN A 89 3.17 5.80 7.15
C ASN A 89 2.19 6.67 6.34
N ILE A 90 2.44 6.77 5.02
CA ILE A 90 1.61 7.59 4.13
C ILE A 90 0.16 7.08 4.07
N ALA A 91 -0.07 5.78 4.19
CA ALA A 91 -1.42 5.22 4.22
C ALA A 91 -2.18 5.70 5.45
N ARG A 92 -1.57 5.59 6.64
CA ARG A 92 -2.17 6.06 7.90
C ARG A 92 -2.47 7.56 7.88
N GLN A 93 -1.55 8.36 7.39
CA GLN A 93 -1.74 9.82 7.27
C GLN A 93 -2.87 10.16 6.29
N SER A 94 -2.96 9.42 5.18
CA SER A 94 -3.96 9.65 4.14
C SER A 94 -5.37 9.24 4.57
N LEU A 95 -5.53 8.11 5.26
CA LEU A 95 -6.84 7.68 5.76
C LEU A 95 -7.40 8.64 6.83
N LEU A 96 -6.56 9.15 7.71
CA LEU A 96 -6.96 10.19 8.67
C LEU A 96 -7.33 11.49 7.96
N ARG A 97 -6.60 11.85 6.90
CA ARG A 97 -6.92 13.00 6.06
C ARG A 97 -8.21 12.81 5.25
N ALA A 98 -8.55 11.57 4.92
CA ALA A 98 -9.82 11.21 4.29
C ALA A 98 -11.02 11.30 5.23
N GLY A 99 -10.78 11.40 6.54
CA GLY A 99 -11.82 11.42 7.58
C GLY A 99 -12.25 10.02 8.04
N LEU A 100 -11.47 8.97 7.76
CA LEU A 100 -11.75 7.64 8.30
C LEU A 100 -11.46 7.59 9.81
N PRO A 101 -12.15 6.71 10.56
CA PRO A 101 -11.94 6.53 11.99
C PRO A 101 -10.50 6.15 12.37
N THR A 102 -10.10 6.50 13.58
CA THR A 102 -8.77 6.14 14.11
C THR A 102 -8.57 4.64 14.35
N SER A 103 -9.65 3.88 14.36
CA SER A 103 -9.64 2.41 14.44
C SER A 103 -9.13 1.74 13.17
N VAL A 104 -9.29 2.40 12.00
CA VAL A 104 -8.86 1.86 10.71
C VAL A 104 -7.34 1.74 10.67
N ALA A 105 -6.82 0.57 10.35
CA ALA A 105 -5.39 0.35 10.18
C ALA A 105 -4.86 1.02 8.89
N GLY A 106 -3.54 1.17 8.79
CA GLY A 106 -2.93 1.70 7.58
C GLY A 106 -1.53 1.14 7.36
N MET A 107 -1.23 0.70 6.14
CA MET A 107 0.06 0.13 5.77
C MET A 107 0.60 0.78 4.50
N SER A 108 1.85 1.23 4.55
CA SER A 108 2.57 1.74 3.38
C SER A 108 3.47 0.67 2.79
N ILE A 109 3.48 0.56 1.46
CA ILE A 109 4.29 -0.41 0.73
C ILE A 109 5.18 0.32 -0.26
N ASP A 110 6.45 -0.08 -0.32
CA ASP A 110 7.37 0.30 -1.38
C ASP A 110 7.74 -0.93 -2.23
N ARG A 111 7.45 -0.84 -3.50
CA ARG A 111 7.90 -1.75 -4.55
C ARG A 111 8.20 -0.95 -5.82
N GLN A 112 8.83 0.19 -5.64
CA GLN A 112 9.12 1.15 -6.69
C GLN A 112 7.87 1.49 -7.51
N CYS A 113 7.95 1.55 -8.82
CA CYS A 113 6.81 1.89 -9.70
C CYS A 113 5.62 0.91 -9.60
N ALA A 114 5.80 -0.28 -9.02
CA ALA A 114 4.75 -1.28 -8.82
C ALA A 114 4.07 -1.18 -7.44
N SER A 115 4.41 -0.20 -6.61
CA SER A 115 3.91 -0.08 -5.23
C SER A 115 2.39 -0.03 -5.15
N GLY A 116 1.73 0.77 -6.00
CA GLY A 116 0.28 0.87 -6.04
C GLY A 116 -0.42 -0.43 -6.43
N MET A 117 0.11 -1.15 -7.43
CA MET A 117 -0.40 -2.46 -7.82
C MET A 117 -0.22 -3.48 -6.69
N MET A 118 0.95 -3.46 -6.03
CA MET A 118 1.21 -4.35 -4.90
C MET A 118 0.28 -4.06 -3.71
N ALA A 119 -0.04 -2.80 -3.45
CA ALA A 119 -1.00 -2.40 -2.44
C ALA A 119 -2.40 -2.98 -2.70
N ILE A 120 -2.87 -2.92 -3.95
CA ILE A 120 -4.16 -3.52 -4.34
C ILE A 120 -4.13 -5.05 -4.17
N ALA A 121 -3.05 -5.71 -4.60
CA ALA A 121 -2.90 -7.15 -4.44
C ALA A 121 -2.86 -7.57 -2.97
N THR A 122 -2.22 -6.76 -2.10
CA THR A 122 -2.17 -6.99 -0.65
C THR A 122 -3.54 -6.81 -0.02
N ALA A 123 -4.27 -5.75 -0.37
CA ALA A 123 -5.63 -5.52 0.08
C ALA A 123 -6.57 -6.69 -0.27
N ALA A 124 -6.47 -7.23 -1.49
CA ALA A 124 -7.22 -8.41 -1.90
C ALA A 124 -6.84 -9.66 -1.07
N LYS A 125 -5.55 -9.86 -0.78
CA LYS A 125 -5.09 -10.98 0.07
C LYS A 125 -5.61 -10.88 1.49
N GLN A 126 -5.67 -9.68 2.06
CA GLN A 126 -6.24 -9.49 3.40
C GLN A 126 -7.71 -9.92 3.46
N ILE A 127 -8.48 -9.71 2.39
CA ILE A 127 -9.86 -10.22 2.30
C ILE A 127 -9.88 -11.74 2.19
N ILE A 128 -9.04 -12.32 1.33
CA ILE A 128 -9.04 -13.76 1.02
C ILE A 128 -8.46 -14.58 2.18
N ASP A 129 -7.29 -14.18 2.67
CA ASP A 129 -6.48 -14.98 3.59
C ASP A 129 -6.64 -14.56 5.06
N ASP A 130 -6.74 -13.24 5.32
CA ASP A 130 -6.78 -12.70 6.70
C ASP A 130 -8.21 -12.49 7.21
N GLY A 131 -9.22 -12.65 6.34
CA GLY A 131 -10.63 -12.60 6.73
C GLY A 131 -11.19 -11.20 6.90
N MET A 132 -10.48 -10.15 6.48
CA MET A 132 -11.02 -8.77 6.47
C MET A 132 -12.22 -8.64 5.53
N ASN A 133 -13.11 -7.70 5.81
CA ASN A 133 -14.32 -7.52 5.02
C ASN A 133 -14.20 -6.37 4.03
N VAL A 134 -13.60 -5.26 4.44
CA VAL A 134 -13.45 -4.07 3.59
C VAL A 134 -12.03 -3.53 3.71
N THR A 135 -11.32 -3.52 2.60
CA THR A 135 -9.98 -2.95 2.52
C THR A 135 -9.88 -1.94 1.38
N VAL A 136 -9.00 -0.97 1.53
CA VAL A 136 -8.71 0.03 0.48
C VAL A 136 -7.28 -0.16 0.01
N GLY A 137 -7.08 -0.45 -1.26
CA GLY A 137 -5.77 -0.57 -1.89
C GLY A 137 -5.54 0.50 -2.94
N GLY A 138 -4.38 1.14 -2.95
CA GLY A 138 -4.07 2.16 -3.92
C GLY A 138 -2.62 2.65 -3.87
N GLY A 139 -2.38 3.82 -4.45
CA GLY A 139 -1.04 4.42 -4.42
C GLY A 139 -1.08 5.93 -4.59
N VAL A 140 -0.02 6.57 -4.15
CA VAL A 140 0.18 8.02 -4.28
C VAL A 140 1.65 8.34 -4.46
N GLU A 141 1.94 9.36 -5.25
CA GLU A 141 3.29 9.87 -5.41
C GLU A 141 3.29 11.38 -5.63
N SER A 142 3.99 12.12 -4.82
CA SER A 142 4.21 13.56 -4.96
C SER A 142 5.68 13.85 -5.20
N VAL A 143 6.14 13.60 -6.43
CA VAL A 143 7.55 13.76 -6.83
C VAL A 143 8.08 15.16 -6.50
N SER A 144 7.27 16.19 -6.69
CA SER A 144 7.66 17.60 -6.44
C SER A 144 8.01 17.89 -4.98
N LEU A 145 7.41 17.15 -4.02
CA LEU A 145 7.59 17.40 -2.59
C LEU A 145 8.51 16.37 -1.89
N VAL A 146 8.98 15.36 -2.61
CA VAL A 146 9.89 14.35 -2.06
C VAL A 146 11.29 14.41 -2.69
N ARG A 147 11.42 14.96 -3.88
CA ARG A 147 12.70 15.15 -4.59
C ARG A 147 12.93 16.63 -4.85
N ASN A 148 13.23 17.36 -3.79
CA ASN A 148 13.57 18.78 -3.86
C ASN A 148 15.02 18.99 -3.39
N GLU A 149 15.51 20.23 -3.51
CA GLU A 149 16.87 20.62 -3.12
C GLU A 149 17.23 20.38 -1.64
N ASN A 150 16.21 20.27 -0.77
CA ASN A 150 16.39 19.94 0.65
C ASN A 150 16.54 18.43 0.88
N PHE A 151 16.34 17.62 -0.16
CA PHE A 151 16.47 16.18 -0.09
C PHE A 151 17.86 15.76 -0.58
N ARG A 152 18.76 15.47 0.33
CA ARG A 152 20.10 14.95 0.01
C ARG A 152 20.00 13.49 -0.40
N MET A 153 20.31 13.22 -1.66
CA MET A 153 20.42 11.89 -2.23
C MET A 153 21.78 11.20 -1.95
N ASP A 154 22.69 11.92 -1.34
CA ASP A 154 24.06 11.49 -1.00
C ASP A 154 24.09 10.60 0.26
N ASN A 155 23.07 9.80 0.46
CA ASN A 155 23.06 8.83 1.54
C ASN A 155 23.92 7.62 1.15
N ALA A 156 24.94 7.32 1.97
CA ALA A 156 25.87 6.22 1.75
C ALA A 156 25.19 4.85 1.51
N CYS A 157 23.94 4.66 1.96
CA CYS A 157 23.15 3.49 1.67
C CYS A 157 22.88 3.25 0.17
N LEU A 158 22.88 4.29 -0.64
CA LEU A 158 22.67 4.15 -2.09
C LEU A 158 23.89 3.57 -2.82
N LEU A 159 25.07 3.56 -2.16
CA LEU A 159 26.28 2.96 -2.70
C LEU A 159 26.27 1.43 -2.66
N TYR A 160 25.35 0.82 -1.90
CA TYR A 160 25.23 -0.64 -1.79
C TYR A 160 24.22 -1.25 -2.76
N THR A 161 23.37 -0.46 -3.36
CA THR A 161 22.56 -0.92 -4.48
C THR A 161 23.44 -0.93 -5.71
N SER A 162 23.68 -2.10 -6.30
CA SER A 162 24.44 -2.20 -7.56
C SER A 162 23.96 -1.15 -8.53
N PRO A 163 24.82 -0.22 -8.98
CA PRO A 163 24.40 0.82 -9.90
C PRO A 163 23.83 0.15 -11.15
N SER A 164 22.64 0.57 -11.54
CA SER A 164 22.10 0.21 -12.84
C SER A 164 23.08 0.65 -13.93
N PRO A 165 23.22 -0.07 -15.04
CA PRO A 165 24.04 0.39 -16.17
C PRO A 165 23.70 1.79 -16.66
N ARG A 166 22.53 2.33 -16.29
CA ARG A 166 22.11 3.71 -16.59
C ARG A 166 22.66 4.76 -15.62
N ASP A 167 23.22 4.35 -14.48
CA ASP A 167 23.73 5.27 -13.47
C ASP A 167 25.22 5.57 -13.65
N ARG A 168 25.82 5.16 -14.75
CA ARG A 168 27.24 5.33 -15.09
C ARG A 168 27.52 6.53 -16.01
N HIS A 169 26.78 7.62 -15.85
CA HIS A 169 27.09 8.85 -16.58
C HIS A 169 27.17 10.05 -15.64
#